data_8ceae1a715801b9d8edd4a784f9cf0c7
#
_entry.id   8ceae1a715801b9d8edd4a784f9cf0c7
#
_cell.length_a   1.000
_cell.length_b   1.000
_cell.length_c   1.000
_cell.angle_alpha   90.00
_cell.angle_beta   90.00
_cell.angle_gamma   90.00
#
_symmetry.space_group_name_H-M   'P 1'
#
loop_
_entity.id
_entity.type
_entity.pdbx_description
1 polymer ?
#
loop_
_entity_poly.entity_id
_entity_poly.type
_entity_poly.pdbx_seq_one_letter_code
_entity_poly.pdbx_strand_id
1 'polypeptide(L)'
;MTQTPPPEPAPVERPTCPRHPDRESHLRCQRCGRPTCPECQRPAPVGFHCVDCLRASTAAAPTARTRIGGLAGQERPTTTYVLIGLCVAAFVLQRIDPQLIGQGAFTPYLGDTQPWRFVTSAFLHSPQMLTHILFNMLCLWQIGQWLEPLLGWARFLTLYLVSAVGGSVGYLLLAFPPQTMAQMDSTWVTPMVGASGAVFGLFGATVVFLRHLGSSARGMWILLAINAALPLVYPSIAWQAHLGGFITGAALAAVLLVTRSRERARLQWPALGGVALVVALLAIVKYLTVDTGFVDSVVRYA
;
A
#
# COMPACT_ATOMS: atom_id res chain seq x y z
N MET A 1 -14.31 -93.06 2.55
CA MET A 1 -13.70 -91.86 1.91
C MET A 1 -14.55 -90.69 2.33
N THR A 2 -14.15 -89.96 3.39
CA THR A 2 -14.82 -88.78 3.92
C THR A 2 -14.24 -87.58 3.22
N GLN A 3 -15.00 -86.96 2.31
CA GLN A 3 -14.65 -85.71 1.67
C GLN A 3 -14.78 -84.55 2.67
N THR A 4 -13.68 -83.88 2.98
CA THR A 4 -13.66 -82.60 3.76
C THR A 4 -14.34 -81.54 2.90
N PRO A 5 -15.32 -80.76 3.41
CA PRO A 5 -15.89 -79.63 2.63
C PRO A 5 -14.82 -78.57 2.30
N PRO A 6 -14.92 -77.90 1.15
CA PRO A 6 -14.03 -76.84 0.78
C PRO A 6 -14.07 -75.69 1.80
N PRO A 7 -12.97 -75.03 2.05
CA PRO A 7 -12.91 -73.91 2.97
C PRO A 7 -13.87 -72.77 2.53
N GLU A 8 -14.58 -72.21 3.50
CA GLU A 8 -15.49 -71.08 3.29
C GLU A 8 -14.71 -69.86 2.74
N PRO A 9 -15.18 -69.23 1.68
CA PRO A 9 -14.45 -68.07 1.12
C PRO A 9 -14.36 -66.97 2.15
N ALA A 10 -13.15 -66.41 2.32
CA ALA A 10 -12.88 -65.29 3.22
C ALA A 10 -13.77 -64.09 2.90
N PRO A 11 -14.27 -63.35 3.91
CA PRO A 11 -15.15 -62.20 3.69
C PRO A 11 -14.47 -61.18 2.79
N VAL A 12 -15.08 -60.85 1.67
CA VAL A 12 -14.59 -59.79 0.78
C VAL A 12 -14.81 -58.46 1.47
N GLU A 13 -13.71 -57.84 1.98
CA GLU A 13 -13.78 -56.52 2.52
C GLU A 13 -14.26 -55.51 1.46
N ARG A 14 -15.43 -54.93 1.69
CA ARG A 14 -15.99 -53.91 0.80
C ARG A 14 -15.20 -52.62 0.93
N PRO A 15 -14.71 -52.01 -0.18
CA PRO A 15 -13.96 -50.77 -0.11
C PRO A 15 -14.83 -49.61 0.37
N THR A 16 -14.58 -49.10 1.57
CA THR A 16 -15.33 -47.97 2.18
C THR A 16 -14.54 -46.69 2.16
N CYS A 17 -15.24 -45.55 2.10
CA CYS A 17 -14.60 -44.24 2.17
C CYS A 17 -14.02 -44.02 3.58
N PRO A 18 -12.71 -43.70 3.75
CA PRO A 18 -12.13 -43.49 5.08
C PRO A 18 -12.76 -42.40 5.93
N ARG A 19 -13.44 -41.43 5.31
CA ARG A 19 -14.18 -40.36 6.01
C ARG A 19 -15.64 -40.72 6.30
N HIS A 20 -16.17 -41.71 5.58
CA HIS A 20 -17.54 -42.20 5.71
C HIS A 20 -17.51 -43.74 5.65
N PRO A 21 -17.15 -44.40 6.78
CA PRO A 21 -16.97 -45.86 6.82
C PRO A 21 -18.26 -46.64 6.51
N ASP A 22 -19.40 -45.98 6.66
CA ASP A 22 -20.74 -46.46 6.33
C ASP A 22 -21.05 -46.50 4.83
N ARG A 23 -20.13 -45.92 4.00
CA ARG A 23 -20.35 -45.76 2.55
C ARG A 23 -19.34 -46.56 1.75
N GLU A 24 -19.83 -47.54 1.04
CA GLU A 24 -19.06 -48.29 0.05
C GLU A 24 -18.73 -47.40 -1.14
N SER A 25 -17.48 -47.44 -1.63
CA SER A 25 -17.06 -46.73 -2.81
C SER A 25 -15.96 -47.45 -3.58
N HIS A 26 -16.24 -47.74 -4.83
CA HIS A 26 -15.32 -48.37 -5.77
C HIS A 26 -14.43 -47.33 -6.51
N LEU A 27 -14.84 -46.05 -6.49
CA LEU A 27 -14.04 -44.98 -7.06
C LEU A 27 -12.87 -44.61 -6.13
N ARG A 28 -11.68 -44.56 -6.70
CA ARG A 28 -10.43 -44.31 -5.95
C ARG A 28 -9.84 -42.96 -6.28
N CYS A 29 -9.29 -42.29 -5.25
CA CYS A 29 -8.53 -41.07 -5.42
C CYS A 29 -7.30 -41.34 -6.31
N GLN A 30 -7.15 -40.58 -7.40
CA GLN A 30 -6.04 -40.73 -8.34
C GLN A 30 -4.66 -40.44 -7.71
N ARG A 31 -4.63 -39.76 -6.54
CA ARG A 31 -3.37 -39.41 -5.89
C ARG A 31 -2.96 -40.40 -4.79
N CYS A 32 -3.87 -40.88 -3.96
CA CYS A 32 -3.54 -41.78 -2.83
C CYS A 32 -4.13 -43.15 -2.93
N GLY A 33 -4.92 -43.48 -3.97
CA GLY A 33 -5.54 -44.80 -4.19
C GLY A 33 -6.66 -45.16 -3.24
N ARG A 34 -6.98 -44.39 -2.21
CA ARG A 34 -8.04 -44.68 -1.23
C ARG A 34 -9.42 -44.61 -1.87
N PRO A 35 -10.34 -45.47 -1.47
CA PRO A 35 -11.76 -45.38 -1.88
C PRO A 35 -12.33 -44.02 -1.47
N THR A 36 -13.17 -43.41 -2.32
CA THR A 36 -13.66 -42.05 -2.08
C THR A 36 -15.13 -41.94 -2.50
N CYS A 37 -16.05 -41.76 -1.55
CA CYS A 37 -17.45 -41.58 -1.82
C CYS A 37 -17.76 -40.27 -2.58
N PRO A 38 -18.92 -40.12 -3.23
CA PRO A 38 -19.27 -38.95 -4.04
C PRO A 38 -19.09 -37.62 -3.31
N GLU A 39 -19.41 -37.54 -2.00
CA GLU A 39 -19.26 -36.34 -1.21
C GLU A 39 -17.78 -35.93 -0.96
N CYS A 40 -16.88 -36.91 -0.98
CA CYS A 40 -15.44 -36.69 -0.78
C CYS A 40 -14.66 -36.54 -2.08
N GLN A 41 -15.28 -36.73 -3.24
CA GLN A 41 -14.67 -36.54 -4.54
C GLN A 41 -14.56 -35.06 -4.88
N ARG A 42 -13.42 -34.67 -5.43
CA ARG A 42 -13.19 -33.35 -5.99
C ARG A 42 -12.64 -33.50 -7.38
N PRO A 43 -13.18 -32.81 -8.40
CA PRO A 43 -12.68 -32.87 -9.76
C PRO A 43 -11.18 -32.54 -9.80
N ALA A 44 -10.44 -33.26 -10.60
CA ALA A 44 -9.03 -33.03 -10.88
C ALA A 44 -8.84 -32.99 -12.41
N PRO A 45 -7.71 -32.48 -12.93
CA PRO A 45 -7.44 -32.48 -14.38
C PRO A 45 -7.56 -33.87 -15.00
N VAL A 46 -7.30 -34.93 -14.21
CA VAL A 46 -7.55 -36.32 -14.57
C VAL A 46 -8.27 -36.98 -13.39
N GLY A 47 -9.54 -37.39 -13.58
CA GLY A 47 -10.32 -38.09 -12.58
C GLY A 47 -10.64 -37.27 -11.33
N PHE A 48 -10.50 -37.90 -10.14
CA PHE A 48 -10.88 -37.29 -8.86
C PHE A 48 -9.77 -37.37 -7.82
N HIS A 49 -9.64 -36.34 -6.99
CA HIS A 49 -8.86 -36.38 -5.75
C HIS A 49 -9.79 -36.43 -4.54
N CYS A 50 -9.38 -37.10 -3.46
CA CYS A 50 -10.09 -37.00 -2.20
C CYS A 50 -9.83 -35.64 -1.53
N VAL A 51 -10.76 -35.23 -0.66
CA VAL A 51 -10.65 -33.94 0.08
C VAL A 51 -9.35 -33.81 0.86
N ASP A 52 -8.77 -34.91 1.38
CA ASP A 52 -7.52 -34.88 2.13
C ASP A 52 -6.32 -34.61 1.21
N CYS A 53 -6.28 -35.26 0.04
CA CYS A 53 -5.25 -34.99 -0.95
C CYS A 53 -5.34 -33.57 -1.51
N LEU A 54 -6.54 -33.05 -1.72
CA LEU A 54 -6.72 -31.67 -2.14
C LEU A 54 -6.22 -30.69 -1.06
N ARG A 55 -6.61 -30.90 0.20
CA ARG A 55 -6.11 -30.07 1.32
C ARG A 55 -4.59 -30.13 1.45
N ALA A 56 -4.02 -31.33 1.39
CA ALA A 56 -2.57 -31.49 1.44
C ALA A 56 -1.86 -30.80 0.28
N SER A 57 -2.43 -30.86 -0.94
CA SER A 57 -1.86 -30.16 -2.10
C SER A 57 -1.97 -28.65 -1.99
N THR A 58 -3.09 -28.15 -1.49
CA THR A 58 -3.30 -26.71 -1.28
C THR A 58 -2.37 -26.17 -0.20
N ALA A 59 -2.20 -26.93 0.90
CA ALA A 59 -1.27 -26.56 1.98
C ALA A 59 0.23 -26.60 1.55
N ALA A 60 0.58 -27.53 0.65
CA ALA A 60 1.93 -27.66 0.13
C ALA A 60 2.21 -26.79 -1.10
N ALA A 61 1.18 -26.18 -1.69
CA ALA A 61 1.35 -25.30 -2.84
C ALA A 61 2.14 -24.05 -2.42
N PRO A 62 3.23 -23.71 -3.12
CA PRO A 62 3.91 -22.44 -2.89
C PRO A 62 2.91 -21.30 -3.07
N THR A 63 2.89 -20.37 -2.13
CA THR A 63 2.04 -19.18 -2.26
C THR A 63 2.42 -18.45 -3.54
N ALA A 64 1.52 -18.47 -4.52
CA ALA A 64 1.78 -17.79 -5.78
C ALA A 64 1.97 -16.29 -5.52
N ARG A 65 2.98 -15.71 -6.16
CA ARG A 65 3.28 -14.29 -6.03
C ARG A 65 3.04 -13.56 -7.35
N THR A 66 2.63 -12.31 -7.26
CA THR A 66 2.54 -11.42 -8.41
C THR A 66 3.94 -11.16 -9.00
N ARG A 67 4.00 -10.60 -10.21
CA ARG A 67 5.27 -10.24 -10.86
C ARG A 67 6.13 -9.25 -10.05
N ILE A 68 5.55 -8.57 -9.07
CA ILE A 68 6.21 -7.55 -8.23
C ILE A 68 6.30 -8.01 -6.76
N GLY A 69 5.86 -9.23 -6.44
CA GLY A 69 6.07 -9.87 -5.14
C GLY A 69 4.89 -9.81 -4.17
N GLY A 70 3.73 -9.29 -4.57
CA GLY A 70 2.47 -9.42 -3.82
C GLY A 70 2.01 -10.88 -3.75
N LEU A 71 1.06 -11.19 -2.88
CA LEU A 71 0.43 -12.49 -2.79
C LEU A 71 -0.63 -12.60 -3.89
N ALA A 72 -0.49 -13.57 -4.80
CA ALA A 72 -1.54 -13.84 -5.78
C ALA A 72 -2.79 -14.36 -5.05
N GLY A 73 -3.96 -13.80 -5.39
CA GLY A 73 -5.22 -14.13 -4.71
C GLY A 73 -5.62 -13.17 -3.58
N GLN A 74 -4.81 -12.15 -3.28
CA GLN A 74 -5.26 -11.05 -2.43
C GLN A 74 -6.11 -10.09 -3.27
N GLU A 75 -7.41 -10.35 -3.33
CA GLU A 75 -8.34 -9.59 -4.17
C GLU A 75 -8.84 -8.29 -3.50
N ARG A 76 -8.77 -8.21 -2.16
CA ARG A 76 -9.32 -7.08 -1.40
C ARG A 76 -8.22 -6.11 -0.96
N PRO A 77 -8.29 -4.84 -1.37
CA PRO A 77 -7.33 -3.81 -0.96
C PRO A 77 -7.67 -3.27 0.45
N THR A 78 -7.47 -4.10 1.46
CA THR A 78 -7.86 -3.81 2.86
C THR A 78 -7.11 -2.59 3.41
N THR A 79 -5.80 -2.46 3.10
CA THR A 79 -5.00 -1.31 3.57
C THR A 79 -5.50 -0.01 2.97
N THR A 80 -5.91 -0.02 1.71
CA THR A 80 -6.52 1.12 1.04
C THR A 80 -7.78 1.58 1.78
N TYR A 81 -8.68 0.65 2.13
CA TYR A 81 -9.89 1.00 2.88
C TYR A 81 -9.61 1.49 4.30
N VAL A 82 -8.61 0.91 4.97
CA VAL A 82 -8.17 1.38 6.30
C VAL A 82 -7.63 2.81 6.21
N LEU A 83 -6.77 3.11 5.23
CA LEU A 83 -6.24 4.47 5.04
C LEU A 83 -7.35 5.48 4.72
N ILE A 84 -8.32 5.13 3.87
CA ILE A 84 -9.50 5.97 3.60
C ILE A 84 -10.28 6.19 4.89
N GLY A 85 -10.54 5.12 5.65
CA GLY A 85 -11.26 5.22 6.93
C GLY A 85 -10.56 6.12 7.94
N LEU A 86 -9.23 6.05 8.04
CA LEU A 86 -8.43 6.93 8.90
C LEU A 86 -8.51 8.40 8.47
N CYS A 87 -8.42 8.69 7.16
CA CYS A 87 -8.58 10.06 6.64
C CYS A 87 -9.98 10.61 6.89
N VAL A 88 -11.03 9.80 6.67
CA VAL A 88 -12.42 10.20 6.93
C VAL A 88 -12.64 10.42 8.41
N ALA A 89 -12.16 9.53 9.29
CA ALA A 89 -12.26 9.69 10.73
C ALA A 89 -11.53 10.95 11.20
N ALA A 90 -10.31 11.19 10.74
CA ALA A 90 -9.56 12.41 11.05
C ALA A 90 -10.32 13.67 10.58
N PHE A 91 -10.92 13.63 9.39
CA PHE A 91 -11.70 14.76 8.87
C PHE A 91 -12.95 15.05 9.71
N VAL A 92 -13.67 14.01 10.17
CA VAL A 92 -14.80 14.15 11.07
C VAL A 92 -14.36 14.75 12.42
N LEU A 93 -13.25 14.23 12.97
CA LEU A 93 -12.69 14.75 14.22
C LEU A 93 -12.26 16.23 14.11
N GLN A 94 -11.66 16.63 12.98
CA GLN A 94 -11.31 18.04 12.69
C GLN A 94 -12.54 18.96 12.65
N ARG A 95 -13.73 18.43 12.33
CA ARG A 95 -14.99 19.19 12.36
C ARG A 95 -15.52 19.38 13.79
N ILE A 96 -15.19 18.45 14.68
CA ILE A 96 -15.56 18.47 16.10
C ILE A 96 -14.58 19.33 16.89
N ASP A 97 -13.28 19.10 16.67
CA ASP A 97 -12.18 19.85 17.30
C ASP A 97 -11.25 20.47 16.22
N PRO A 98 -11.48 21.76 15.89
CA PRO A 98 -10.64 22.47 14.92
C PRO A 98 -9.15 22.59 15.31
N GLN A 99 -8.78 22.43 16.59
CA GLN A 99 -7.40 22.52 17.06
C GLN A 99 -6.54 21.38 16.51
N LEU A 100 -7.14 20.24 16.14
CA LEU A 100 -6.43 19.10 15.53
C LEU A 100 -5.66 19.49 14.27
N ILE A 101 -6.14 20.45 13.48
CA ILE A 101 -5.41 20.97 12.31
C ILE A 101 -4.13 21.66 12.77
N GLY A 102 -4.21 22.55 13.74
CA GLY A 102 -3.05 23.25 14.28
C GLY A 102 -2.00 22.30 14.87
N GLN A 103 -2.44 21.18 15.47
CA GLN A 103 -1.55 20.19 16.08
C GLN A 103 -0.91 19.23 15.09
N GLY A 104 -1.55 18.94 13.94
CA GLY A 104 -1.14 17.88 13.03
C GLY A 104 -0.77 18.33 11.61
N ALA A 105 -1.12 19.55 11.18
CA ALA A 105 -0.74 20.09 9.88
C ALA A 105 0.78 20.26 9.79
N PHE A 106 1.37 19.99 8.63
CA PHE A 106 2.79 20.20 8.41
C PHE A 106 3.04 21.68 8.10
N THR A 107 3.95 22.27 8.86
CA THR A 107 4.49 23.61 8.62
C THR A 107 6.01 23.50 8.66
N PRO A 108 6.75 23.93 7.64
CA PRO A 108 8.21 23.88 7.65
C PRO A 108 8.83 24.46 8.93
N TYR A 109 8.29 25.56 9.43
CA TYR A 109 8.74 26.20 10.66
C TYR A 109 8.70 25.31 11.91
N LEU A 110 7.74 24.36 11.97
CA LEU A 110 7.54 23.48 13.13
C LEU A 110 8.08 22.07 12.93
N GLY A 111 8.55 21.73 11.74
CA GLY A 111 8.84 20.34 11.41
C GLY A 111 10.08 19.76 12.10
N ASP A 112 11.03 20.59 12.50
CA ASP A 112 12.22 20.20 13.27
C ASP A 112 11.91 19.87 14.72
N THR A 113 11.03 20.65 15.35
CA THR A 113 10.61 20.47 16.75
C THR A 113 9.42 19.50 16.89
N GLN A 114 8.61 19.32 15.83
CA GLN A 114 7.39 18.53 15.81
C GLN A 114 7.39 17.54 14.62
N PRO A 115 8.30 16.55 14.61
CA PRO A 115 8.53 15.69 13.44
C PRO A 115 7.33 14.79 13.08
N TRP A 116 6.38 14.54 14.00
CA TRP A 116 5.16 13.81 13.67
C TRP A 116 4.34 14.46 12.57
N ARG A 117 4.46 15.78 12.37
CA ARG A 117 3.73 16.56 11.35
C ARG A 117 4.05 16.12 9.92
N PHE A 118 5.24 15.56 9.67
CA PHE A 118 5.58 14.96 8.38
C PHE A 118 4.65 13.81 7.97
N VAL A 119 4.04 13.14 8.94
CA VAL A 119 3.13 12.02 8.72
C VAL A 119 1.68 12.41 8.97
N THR A 120 1.39 13.11 10.06
CA THR A 120 -0.01 13.41 10.47
C THR A 120 -0.73 14.29 9.46
N SER A 121 -0.03 15.23 8.81
CA SER A 121 -0.57 16.09 7.77
C SER A 121 -1.21 15.32 6.61
N ALA A 122 -0.72 14.11 6.31
CA ALA A 122 -1.25 13.26 5.24
C ALA A 122 -2.62 12.64 5.56
N PHE A 123 -3.07 12.72 6.80
CA PHE A 123 -4.40 12.24 7.22
C PHE A 123 -5.40 13.37 7.43
N LEU A 124 -4.91 14.60 7.56
CA LEU A 124 -5.74 15.78 7.74
C LEU A 124 -6.16 16.37 6.38
N HIS A 125 -7.30 17.04 6.35
CA HIS A 125 -7.82 17.68 5.13
C HIS A 125 -8.41 19.05 5.44
N SER A 126 -8.46 19.93 4.44
CA SER A 126 -9.09 21.25 4.59
C SER A 126 -10.57 21.12 4.94
N PRO A 127 -11.02 21.60 6.10
CA PRO A 127 -12.45 21.49 6.50
C PRO A 127 -13.35 22.42 5.68
N GLN A 128 -12.80 23.46 5.06
CA GLN A 128 -13.52 24.40 4.22
C GLN A 128 -13.81 23.85 2.82
N MET A 129 -13.01 22.86 2.37
CA MET A 129 -13.08 22.33 1.02
C MET A 129 -13.36 20.82 1.02
N LEU A 130 -14.65 20.45 1.03
CA LEU A 130 -15.07 19.03 1.01
C LEU A 130 -14.54 18.29 -0.23
N THR A 131 -14.40 18.97 -1.35
CA THR A 131 -13.82 18.40 -2.58
C THR A 131 -12.39 17.95 -2.38
N HIS A 132 -11.62 18.56 -1.47
CA HIS A 132 -10.24 18.19 -1.20
C HIS A 132 -10.14 16.75 -0.65
N ILE A 133 -10.90 16.40 0.38
CA ILE A 133 -10.92 15.02 0.88
C ILE A 133 -11.54 14.07 -0.14
N LEU A 134 -12.64 14.46 -0.81
CA LEU A 134 -13.34 13.63 -1.77
C LEU A 134 -12.40 13.16 -2.90
N PHE A 135 -11.66 14.10 -3.53
CA PHE A 135 -10.73 13.75 -4.61
C PHE A 135 -9.55 12.92 -4.12
N ASN A 136 -9.01 13.22 -2.93
CA ASN A 136 -7.95 12.40 -2.36
C ASN A 136 -8.41 10.95 -2.14
N MET A 137 -9.58 10.75 -1.53
CA MET A 137 -10.11 9.41 -1.25
C MET A 137 -10.48 8.66 -2.53
N LEU A 138 -11.03 9.35 -3.53
CA LEU A 138 -11.34 8.77 -4.83
C LEU A 138 -10.07 8.27 -5.53
N CYS A 139 -9.02 9.09 -5.57
CA CYS A 139 -7.75 8.71 -6.18
C CYS A 139 -7.08 7.57 -5.39
N LEU A 140 -7.06 7.64 -4.06
CA LEU A 140 -6.53 6.58 -3.20
C LEU A 140 -7.28 5.26 -3.42
N TRP A 141 -8.61 5.31 -3.48
CA TRP A 141 -9.43 4.14 -3.75
C TRP A 141 -9.13 3.54 -5.13
N GLN A 142 -9.15 4.36 -6.18
CA GLN A 142 -8.96 3.89 -7.55
C GLN A 142 -7.58 3.25 -7.77
N ILE A 143 -6.53 3.92 -7.30
CA ILE A 143 -5.15 3.42 -7.47
C ILE A 143 -4.86 2.26 -6.51
N GLY A 144 -5.37 2.33 -5.28
CA GLY A 144 -5.17 1.31 -4.28
C GLY A 144 -5.75 -0.04 -4.68
N GLN A 145 -6.90 -0.07 -5.35
CA GLN A 145 -7.49 -1.31 -5.86
C GLN A 145 -6.58 -2.06 -6.85
N TRP A 146 -5.72 -1.36 -7.55
CA TRP A 146 -4.77 -1.96 -8.48
C TRP A 146 -3.40 -2.20 -7.83
N LEU A 147 -2.86 -1.23 -7.10
CA LEU A 147 -1.51 -1.32 -6.54
C LEU A 147 -1.41 -2.26 -5.34
N GLU A 148 -2.39 -2.27 -4.42
CA GLU A 148 -2.29 -3.08 -3.22
C GLU A 148 -2.28 -4.59 -3.51
N PRO A 149 -3.17 -5.14 -4.36
CA PRO A 149 -3.07 -6.55 -4.77
C PRO A 149 -1.76 -6.87 -5.50
N LEU A 150 -1.23 -5.92 -6.29
CA LEU A 150 0.01 -6.10 -7.03
C LEU A 150 1.24 -6.19 -6.09
N LEU A 151 1.29 -5.37 -5.05
CA LEU A 151 2.42 -5.21 -4.13
C LEU A 151 2.30 -6.05 -2.85
N GLY A 152 1.08 -6.28 -2.39
CA GLY A 152 0.75 -6.73 -1.05
C GLY A 152 0.71 -5.57 -0.05
N TRP A 153 -0.04 -5.75 1.03
CA TRP A 153 -0.36 -4.71 2.00
C TRP A 153 0.86 -3.97 2.58
N ALA A 154 1.92 -4.70 2.95
CA ALA A 154 3.08 -4.09 3.62
C ALA A 154 3.87 -3.14 2.70
N ARG A 155 4.09 -3.54 1.42
CA ARG A 155 4.78 -2.69 0.44
C ARG A 155 3.92 -1.50 0.03
N PHE A 156 2.61 -1.72 -0.11
CA PHE A 156 1.65 -0.65 -0.40
C PHE A 156 1.61 0.38 0.72
N LEU A 157 1.54 -0.06 1.98
CA LEU A 157 1.58 0.83 3.15
C LEU A 157 2.91 1.60 3.24
N THR A 158 4.04 0.92 3.01
CA THR A 158 5.35 1.57 2.97
C THR A 158 5.43 2.62 1.87
N LEU A 159 4.95 2.28 0.67
CA LEU A 159 4.88 3.21 -0.45
C LEU A 159 4.04 4.45 -0.10
N TYR A 160 2.87 4.27 0.50
CA TYR A 160 1.99 5.36 0.92
C TYR A 160 2.66 6.25 1.97
N LEU A 161 3.15 5.68 3.08
CA LEU A 161 3.70 6.44 4.20
C LEU A 161 5.00 7.15 3.86
N VAL A 162 5.93 6.48 3.16
CA VAL A 162 7.21 7.12 2.78
C VAL A 162 6.98 8.20 1.73
N SER A 163 5.99 8.02 0.82
CA SER A 163 5.60 9.08 -0.13
C SER A 163 4.90 10.26 0.56
N ALA A 164 4.13 10.02 1.62
CA ALA A 164 3.56 11.08 2.44
C ALA A 164 4.66 11.96 3.05
N VAL A 165 5.66 11.32 3.68
CA VAL A 165 6.84 12.02 4.21
C VAL A 165 7.62 12.72 3.09
N GLY A 166 7.81 12.04 1.94
CA GLY A 166 8.44 12.62 0.76
C GLY A 166 7.71 13.86 0.23
N GLY A 167 6.39 13.88 0.34
CA GLY A 167 5.57 15.06 0.04
C GLY A 167 5.87 16.21 0.99
N SER A 168 5.85 15.96 2.30
CA SER A 168 6.17 16.97 3.31
C SER A 168 7.61 17.48 3.15
N VAL A 169 8.57 16.60 2.82
CA VAL A 169 9.96 16.98 2.54
C VAL A 169 10.06 17.80 1.26
N GLY A 170 9.33 17.46 0.20
CA GLY A 170 9.29 18.28 -1.03
C GLY A 170 8.77 19.69 -0.76
N TYR A 171 7.72 19.80 0.09
CA TYR A 171 7.22 21.11 0.53
C TYR A 171 8.28 21.88 1.32
N LEU A 172 8.97 21.23 2.27
CA LEU A 172 10.06 21.82 3.07
C LEU A 172 11.22 22.32 2.20
N LEU A 173 11.68 21.48 1.26
CA LEU A 173 12.86 21.82 0.43
C LEU A 173 12.64 23.05 -0.44
N LEU A 174 11.41 23.26 -0.91
CA LEU A 174 11.02 24.38 -1.76
C LEU A 174 10.44 25.58 -0.98
N ALA A 175 10.34 25.46 0.34
CA ALA A 175 9.99 26.57 1.20
C ALA A 175 11.22 27.38 1.61
N PHE A 176 11.02 28.69 1.73
CA PHE A 176 12.06 29.62 2.20
C PHE A 176 11.53 30.41 3.38
N PRO A 177 12.32 30.57 4.47
CA PRO A 177 11.96 31.40 5.60
C PRO A 177 11.76 32.86 5.17
N PRO A 178 10.76 33.56 5.76
CA PRO A 178 10.64 34.98 5.55
C PRO A 178 11.86 35.72 6.10
N GLN A 179 12.31 36.75 5.38
CA GLN A 179 13.40 37.60 5.77
C GLN A 179 12.89 39.02 6.13
N THR A 180 11.61 39.29 5.92
CA THR A 180 10.95 40.55 6.22
C THR A 180 9.48 40.29 6.65
N MET A 181 8.87 41.27 7.32
CA MET A 181 7.47 41.21 7.70
C MET A 181 6.50 41.02 6.50
N ALA A 182 6.87 41.57 5.33
CA ALA A 182 6.09 41.42 4.11
C ALA A 182 6.06 39.95 3.54
N GLN A 183 6.98 39.12 4.01
CA GLN A 183 7.09 37.69 3.59
C GLN A 183 6.50 36.72 4.62
N MET A 184 5.80 37.19 5.65
CA MET A 184 5.25 36.33 6.70
C MET A 184 4.08 35.43 6.24
N ASP A 185 3.64 35.55 4.99
CA ASP A 185 2.72 34.61 4.31
C ASP A 185 3.43 33.53 3.46
N SER A 186 4.76 33.42 3.60
CA SER A 186 5.55 32.45 2.86
C SER A 186 5.17 30.98 3.17
N THR A 187 5.51 30.08 2.26
CA THR A 187 5.30 28.63 2.44
C THR A 187 6.00 28.06 3.68
N TRP A 188 7.02 28.75 4.22
CA TRP A 188 7.73 28.33 5.43
C TRP A 188 6.83 28.31 6.66
N VAL A 189 5.92 29.25 6.76
CA VAL A 189 4.97 29.41 7.89
C VAL A 189 3.54 28.97 7.54
N THR A 190 3.28 28.67 6.28
CA THR A 190 1.96 28.22 5.81
C THR A 190 1.75 26.74 6.12
N PRO A 191 0.68 26.37 6.85
CA PRO A 191 0.37 24.97 7.13
C PRO A 191 -0.13 24.23 5.89
N MET A 192 0.30 22.98 5.73
CA MET A 192 -0.10 22.07 4.68
C MET A 192 -0.81 20.84 5.26
N VAL A 193 -1.92 20.43 4.64
CA VAL A 193 -2.68 19.22 4.96
C VAL A 193 -3.10 18.50 3.67
N GLY A 194 -3.26 17.21 3.72
CA GLY A 194 -3.83 16.40 2.66
C GLY A 194 -3.06 15.12 2.37
N ALA A 195 -3.78 14.06 2.03
CA ALA A 195 -3.20 12.79 1.58
C ALA A 195 -2.53 12.90 0.21
N SER A 196 -2.62 14.06 -0.46
CA SER A 196 -2.22 14.23 -1.86
C SER A 196 -0.73 13.94 -2.11
N GLY A 197 0.18 14.27 -1.18
CA GLY A 197 1.59 13.89 -1.31
C GLY A 197 1.77 12.38 -1.44
N ALA A 198 1.10 11.58 -0.59
CA ALA A 198 1.09 10.12 -0.69
C ALA A 198 0.44 9.64 -1.98
N VAL A 199 -0.72 10.20 -2.35
CA VAL A 199 -1.45 9.84 -3.59
C VAL A 199 -0.59 10.11 -4.83
N PHE A 200 0.14 11.24 -4.88
CA PHE A 200 1.08 11.50 -5.96
C PHE A 200 2.25 10.51 -5.97
N GLY A 201 2.68 10.01 -4.81
CA GLY A 201 3.63 8.91 -4.73
C GLY A 201 3.07 7.62 -5.33
N LEU A 202 1.79 7.29 -5.08
CA LEU A 202 1.13 6.18 -5.76
C LEU A 202 1.04 6.39 -7.28
N PHE A 203 0.81 7.61 -7.76
CA PHE A 203 0.86 7.93 -9.20
C PHE A 203 2.26 7.71 -9.77
N GLY A 204 3.31 8.18 -9.08
CA GLY A 204 4.71 7.97 -9.49
C GLY A 204 5.04 6.48 -9.61
N ALA A 205 4.68 5.70 -8.61
CA ALA A 205 4.84 4.25 -8.62
C ALA A 205 4.05 3.60 -9.77
N THR A 206 2.82 4.04 -10.01
CA THR A 206 1.97 3.53 -11.10
C THR A 206 2.61 3.76 -12.46
N VAL A 207 3.16 4.95 -12.72
CA VAL A 207 3.88 5.25 -13.97
C VAL A 207 5.05 4.29 -14.17
N VAL A 208 5.85 4.07 -13.13
CA VAL A 208 7.01 3.15 -13.18
C VAL A 208 6.56 1.71 -13.46
N PHE A 209 5.54 1.22 -12.78
CA PHE A 209 5.03 -0.15 -12.99
C PHE A 209 4.37 -0.34 -14.35
N LEU A 210 3.55 0.61 -14.82
CA LEU A 210 2.92 0.54 -16.14
C LEU A 210 3.99 0.47 -17.25
N ARG A 211 5.02 1.32 -17.18
CA ARG A 211 6.12 1.27 -18.14
C ARG A 211 6.85 -0.06 -18.11
N HIS A 212 7.12 -0.58 -16.90
CA HIS A 212 7.77 -1.87 -16.75
C HIS A 212 6.93 -3.03 -17.31
N LEU A 213 5.62 -2.97 -17.18
CA LEU A 213 4.69 -3.99 -17.68
C LEU A 213 4.40 -3.85 -19.19
N GLY A 214 5.01 -2.87 -19.87
CA GLY A 214 4.75 -2.58 -21.29
C GLY A 214 3.37 -1.98 -21.54
N SER A 215 2.68 -1.48 -20.52
CA SER A 215 1.36 -0.89 -20.58
C SER A 215 1.44 0.62 -20.81
N SER A 216 0.41 1.18 -21.48
CA SER A 216 0.36 2.63 -21.70
C SER A 216 0.13 3.39 -20.39
N ALA A 217 1.00 4.33 -20.09
CA ALA A 217 0.85 5.27 -18.99
C ALA A 217 0.18 6.59 -19.41
N ARG A 218 -0.38 6.67 -20.63
CA ARG A 218 -0.95 7.93 -21.20
C ARG A 218 -2.02 8.55 -20.29
N GLY A 219 -2.96 7.73 -19.80
CA GLY A 219 -4.01 8.22 -18.90
C GLY A 219 -3.45 8.81 -17.61
N MET A 220 -2.40 8.20 -17.05
CA MET A 220 -1.73 8.71 -15.86
C MET A 220 -1.02 10.04 -16.12
N TRP A 221 -0.37 10.19 -17.29
CA TRP A 221 0.26 11.46 -17.66
C TRP A 221 -0.76 12.58 -17.88
N ILE A 222 -1.93 12.29 -18.46
CA ILE A 222 -3.03 13.25 -18.58
C ILE A 222 -3.53 13.70 -17.20
N LEU A 223 -3.76 12.73 -16.29
CA LEU A 223 -4.17 13.03 -14.92
C LEU A 223 -3.15 13.91 -14.20
N LEU A 224 -1.86 13.58 -14.32
CA LEU A 224 -0.76 14.37 -13.73
C LEU A 224 -0.69 15.78 -14.33
N ALA A 225 -0.86 15.94 -15.63
CA ALA A 225 -0.87 17.24 -16.29
C ALA A 225 -2.04 18.12 -15.82
N ILE A 226 -3.24 17.55 -15.68
CA ILE A 226 -4.40 18.26 -15.12
C ILE A 226 -4.09 18.71 -13.68
N ASN A 227 -3.58 17.80 -12.84
CA ASN A 227 -3.24 18.14 -11.45
C ASN A 227 -2.10 19.15 -11.34
N ALA A 228 -1.12 19.13 -12.25
CA ALA A 228 -0.05 20.13 -12.29
C ALA A 228 -0.55 21.53 -12.70
N ALA A 229 -1.67 21.61 -13.44
CA ALA A 229 -2.29 22.87 -13.82
C ALA A 229 -3.22 23.46 -12.73
N LEU A 230 -3.74 22.64 -11.81
CA LEU A 230 -4.65 23.10 -10.76
C LEU A 230 -4.10 24.22 -9.87
N PRO A 231 -2.82 24.24 -9.46
CA PRO A 231 -2.26 25.35 -8.67
C PRO A 231 -2.33 26.72 -9.34
N LEU A 232 -2.43 26.77 -10.68
CA LEU A 232 -2.62 28.01 -11.41
C LEU A 232 -4.00 28.63 -11.16
N VAL A 233 -4.99 27.80 -10.82
CA VAL A 233 -6.36 28.24 -10.52
C VAL A 233 -6.59 28.28 -9.00
N TYR A 234 -5.98 27.39 -8.26
CA TYR A 234 -6.09 27.26 -6.80
C TYR A 234 -4.70 27.34 -6.16
N PRO A 235 -4.20 28.56 -5.87
CA PRO A 235 -2.84 28.76 -5.33
C PRO A 235 -2.58 28.10 -3.97
N SER A 236 -3.64 27.72 -3.25
CA SER A 236 -3.57 26.98 -1.97
C SER A 236 -3.13 25.52 -2.12
N ILE A 237 -3.05 25.01 -3.34
CA ILE A 237 -2.58 23.63 -3.58
C ILE A 237 -1.06 23.57 -3.41
N ALA A 238 -0.59 22.74 -2.48
CA ALA A 238 0.83 22.51 -2.21
C ALA A 238 1.47 21.60 -3.30
N TRP A 239 1.65 22.13 -4.51
CA TRP A 239 2.23 21.39 -5.63
C TRP A 239 3.64 20.83 -5.34
N GLN A 240 4.39 21.50 -4.45
CA GLN A 240 5.70 21.06 -3.98
C GLN A 240 5.61 19.70 -3.29
N ALA A 241 4.55 19.49 -2.50
CA ALA A 241 4.27 18.20 -1.85
C ALA A 241 3.88 17.12 -2.87
N HIS A 242 3.14 17.50 -3.92
CA HIS A 242 2.82 16.58 -5.02
C HIS A 242 4.10 16.10 -5.73
N LEU A 243 5.01 17.02 -6.04
CA LEU A 243 6.30 16.71 -6.68
C LEU A 243 7.16 15.81 -5.79
N GLY A 244 7.33 16.16 -4.51
CA GLY A 244 8.11 15.37 -3.55
C GLY A 244 7.57 13.96 -3.37
N GLY A 245 6.26 13.83 -3.21
CA GLY A 245 5.58 12.55 -3.14
C GLY A 245 5.76 11.72 -4.40
N PHE A 246 5.55 12.30 -5.58
CA PHE A 246 5.70 11.64 -6.88
C PHE A 246 7.11 11.07 -7.08
N ILE A 247 8.16 11.87 -6.83
CA ILE A 247 9.56 11.45 -6.96
C ILE A 247 9.85 10.31 -5.98
N THR A 248 9.43 10.43 -4.72
CA THR A 248 9.63 9.41 -3.69
C THR A 248 8.95 8.10 -4.07
N GLY A 249 7.69 8.15 -4.51
CA GLY A 249 6.95 6.96 -4.92
C GLY A 249 7.53 6.28 -6.15
N ALA A 250 8.00 7.06 -7.13
CA ALA A 250 8.69 6.54 -8.31
C ALA A 250 10.01 5.84 -7.92
N ALA A 251 10.79 6.42 -6.99
CA ALA A 251 12.02 5.82 -6.49
C ALA A 251 11.75 4.50 -5.74
N LEU A 252 10.74 4.47 -4.87
CA LEU A 252 10.33 3.25 -4.17
C LEU A 252 9.88 2.15 -5.15
N ALA A 253 9.12 2.51 -6.18
CA ALA A 253 8.71 1.56 -7.22
C ALA A 253 9.90 1.01 -8.01
N ALA A 254 10.89 1.85 -8.34
CA ALA A 254 12.12 1.42 -8.99
C ALA A 254 12.89 0.42 -8.11
N VAL A 255 13.02 0.70 -6.80
CA VAL A 255 13.62 -0.24 -5.82
C VAL A 255 12.87 -1.57 -5.81
N LEU A 256 11.52 -1.55 -5.75
CA LEU A 256 10.71 -2.76 -5.77
C LEU A 256 10.94 -3.59 -7.05
N LEU A 257 11.07 -2.95 -8.21
CA LEU A 257 11.37 -3.63 -9.48
C LEU A 257 12.77 -4.24 -9.51
N VAL A 258 13.78 -3.53 -9.06
CA VAL A 258 15.18 -4.01 -9.05
C VAL A 258 15.35 -5.18 -8.09
N THR A 259 14.63 -5.16 -6.96
CA THR A 259 14.74 -6.16 -5.89
C THR A 259 13.71 -7.30 -5.97
N ARG A 260 12.89 -7.38 -7.04
CA ARG A 260 11.81 -8.38 -7.18
C ARG A 260 12.29 -9.83 -7.35
N SER A 261 13.53 -10.06 -7.86
CA SER A 261 14.06 -11.39 -8.06
C SER A 261 14.28 -12.12 -6.72
N ARG A 262 14.18 -13.45 -6.72
CA ARG A 262 14.41 -14.26 -5.50
C ARG A 262 15.77 -14.01 -4.87
N GLU A 263 16.80 -13.83 -5.68
CA GLU A 263 18.17 -13.55 -5.25
C GLU A 263 18.29 -12.22 -4.51
N ARG A 264 17.55 -11.20 -4.95
CA ARG A 264 17.59 -9.82 -4.40
C ARG A 264 16.48 -9.54 -3.40
N ALA A 265 15.55 -10.46 -3.19
CA ALA A 265 14.38 -10.23 -2.31
C ALA A 265 14.77 -9.85 -0.87
N ARG A 266 15.90 -10.39 -0.35
CA ARG A 266 16.43 -10.03 0.97
C ARG A 266 16.89 -8.57 1.08
N LEU A 267 17.26 -7.95 -0.05
CA LEU A 267 17.71 -6.55 -0.10
C LEU A 267 16.55 -5.56 -0.20
N GLN A 268 15.32 -6.03 -0.41
CA GLN A 268 14.18 -5.18 -0.71
C GLN A 268 13.85 -4.22 0.44
N TRP A 269 13.70 -4.75 1.66
CA TRP A 269 13.38 -3.93 2.82
C TRP A 269 14.52 -2.97 3.21
N PRO A 270 15.80 -3.38 3.26
CA PRO A 270 16.91 -2.45 3.43
C PRO A 270 16.96 -1.35 2.37
N ALA A 271 16.70 -1.67 1.10
CA ALA A 271 16.71 -0.66 0.03
C ALA A 271 15.52 0.32 0.12
N LEU A 272 14.32 -0.15 0.49
CA LEU A 272 13.18 0.73 0.79
C LEU A 272 13.50 1.64 1.99
N GLY A 273 14.12 1.09 3.05
CA GLY A 273 14.63 1.86 4.19
C GLY A 273 15.68 2.88 3.79
N GLY A 274 16.52 2.56 2.80
CA GLY A 274 17.50 3.48 2.21
C GLY A 274 16.84 4.70 1.55
N VAL A 275 15.74 4.51 0.82
CA VAL A 275 14.97 5.64 0.25
C VAL A 275 14.38 6.50 1.38
N ALA A 276 13.78 5.88 2.40
CA ALA A 276 13.24 6.62 3.55
C ALA A 276 14.32 7.40 4.28
N LEU A 277 15.52 6.81 4.45
CA LEU A 277 16.68 7.49 5.04
C LEU A 277 17.12 8.69 4.22
N VAL A 278 17.21 8.55 2.89
CA VAL A 278 17.56 9.69 2.01
C VAL A 278 16.54 10.82 2.16
N VAL A 279 15.24 10.51 2.17
CA VAL A 279 14.18 11.51 2.39
C VAL A 279 14.35 12.21 3.75
N ALA A 280 14.63 11.46 4.83
CA ALA A 280 14.88 12.04 6.15
C ALA A 280 16.14 12.91 6.19
N LEU A 281 17.23 12.44 5.57
CA LEU A 281 18.48 13.22 5.50
C LEU A 281 18.30 14.53 4.73
N LEU A 282 17.54 14.56 3.65
CA LEU A 282 17.22 15.80 2.93
C LEU A 282 16.49 16.80 3.83
N ALA A 283 15.56 16.37 4.66
CA ALA A 283 14.90 17.24 5.64
C ALA A 283 15.90 17.78 6.68
N ILE A 284 16.72 16.89 7.25
CA ILE A 284 17.75 17.28 8.24
C ILE A 284 18.72 18.29 7.65
N VAL A 285 19.26 18.03 6.45
CA VAL A 285 20.19 18.96 5.78
C VAL A 285 19.52 20.31 5.56
N LYS A 286 18.25 20.34 5.12
CA LYS A 286 17.52 21.61 4.95
C LYS A 286 17.45 22.40 6.25
N TYR A 287 17.09 21.75 7.37
CA TYR A 287 17.02 22.45 8.67
C TYR A 287 18.39 22.90 9.20
N LEU A 288 19.46 22.15 8.92
CA LEU A 288 20.82 22.53 9.33
C LEU A 288 21.42 23.67 8.50
N THR A 289 20.90 23.91 7.29
CA THR A 289 21.48 24.88 6.35
C THR A 289 20.63 26.13 6.13
N VAL A 290 19.38 26.12 6.57
CA VAL A 290 18.45 27.24 6.36
C VAL A 290 18.64 28.29 7.46
N ASP A 291 18.63 29.55 7.08
CA ASP A 291 18.63 30.67 8.02
C ASP A 291 17.20 31.02 8.46
N THR A 292 16.89 30.82 9.74
CA THR A 292 15.60 31.11 10.37
C THR A 292 15.65 32.32 11.30
N GLY A 293 16.79 33.03 11.39
CA GLY A 293 17.01 34.06 12.41
C GLY A 293 15.95 35.16 12.45
N PHE A 294 15.45 35.60 11.29
CA PHE A 294 14.37 36.60 11.26
C PHE A 294 13.04 36.05 11.83
N VAL A 295 12.58 34.89 11.34
CA VAL A 295 11.29 34.31 11.78
C VAL A 295 11.33 33.96 13.27
N ASP A 296 12.46 33.44 13.76
CA ASP A 296 12.65 33.12 15.18
C ASP A 296 12.57 34.36 16.06
N SER A 297 13.14 35.49 15.59
CA SER A 297 13.05 36.75 16.31
C SER A 297 11.61 37.26 16.41
N VAL A 298 10.84 37.17 15.33
CA VAL A 298 9.42 37.62 15.31
C VAL A 298 8.55 36.75 16.20
N VAL A 299 8.69 35.41 16.12
CA VAL A 299 7.82 34.49 16.89
C VAL A 299 8.13 34.49 18.39
N ARG A 300 9.37 34.78 18.80
CA ARG A 300 9.74 34.91 20.23
C ARG A 300 9.15 36.14 20.90
N TYR A 301 8.79 37.18 20.15
CA TYR A 301 8.27 38.44 20.68
C TYR A 301 6.77 38.66 20.38
N ALA A 302 6.09 37.70 19.72
CA ALA A 302 4.65 37.67 19.47
C ALA A 302 3.93 36.77 20.48
#